data_e3d775d8df811c731dff8aee2c43e17e
#
_entry.id   e3d775d8df811c731dff8aee2c43e17e
#
_cell.length_a   1.000
_cell.length_b   1.000
_cell.length_c   1.000
_cell.angle_alpha   90.00
_cell.angle_beta   90.00
_cell.angle_gamma   90.00
#
_symmetry.space_group_name_H-M   'P 1'
#
loop_
_entity.id
_entity.type
_entity.pdbx_description
1 polymer ?
#
loop_
_entity_poly.entity_id
_entity_poly.type
_entity_poly.pdbx_seq_one_letter_code
_entity_poly.pdbx_strand_id
1 'polypeptide(L)'
;WVATGSRHSAYEDLPWIRRLGSFVTDARSAQVPFVGICFGHQMLAHFTGGRTEKAATGWGAGAHDITAGPPARLLYMHRDQVVALPGDAEVVAGTDHCPNAVIRIGERVLGIQAHPEFPGEYVEALLRAREERIGHAAVEVALASLDAPRDEDIAAGWMLRALQ
;
A
#
# COMPACT_ATOMS: atom_id res chain seq x y z
N TRP A 1 -4.61 -1.32 15.53
CA TRP A 1 -3.45 -2.07 15.02
C TRP A 1 -2.94 -1.46 13.74
N VAL A 2 -1.61 -1.47 13.55
CA VAL A 2 -0.97 -1.05 12.30
C VAL A 2 -0.07 -2.17 11.81
N ALA A 3 -0.29 -2.66 10.58
CA ALA A 3 0.58 -3.59 9.88
C ALA A 3 1.36 -2.85 8.79
N THR A 4 2.68 -2.89 8.86
CA THR A 4 3.58 -2.13 7.97
C THR A 4 4.00 -2.92 6.73
N GLY A 5 4.91 -2.35 5.94
CA GLY A 5 5.48 -2.95 4.73
C GLY A 5 6.36 -4.17 5.00
N SER A 6 6.54 -5.00 4.00
CA SER A 6 7.44 -6.16 3.99
C SER A 6 8.06 -6.35 2.61
N ARG A 7 9.19 -7.06 2.55
CA ARG A 7 9.80 -7.51 1.29
C ARG A 7 9.12 -8.75 0.68
N HIS A 8 8.27 -9.42 1.47
CA HIS A 8 7.55 -10.63 1.06
C HIS A 8 6.24 -10.28 0.36
N SER A 9 5.75 -11.21 -0.46
CA SER A 9 4.42 -11.12 -1.06
C SER A 9 3.37 -11.69 -0.11
N ALA A 10 2.18 -11.09 -0.05
CA ALA A 10 1.09 -11.52 0.84
C ALA A 10 0.61 -12.96 0.53
N TYR A 11 0.85 -13.44 -0.67
CA TYR A 11 0.50 -14.78 -1.13
C TYR A 11 1.63 -15.82 -0.98
N GLU A 12 2.76 -15.48 -0.34
CA GLU A 12 3.80 -16.47 -0.04
C GLU A 12 3.34 -17.44 1.04
N ASP A 13 3.60 -18.74 0.83
CA ASP A 13 3.22 -19.79 1.77
C ASP A 13 4.23 -19.92 2.94
N LEU A 14 4.34 -18.87 3.74
CA LEU A 14 5.19 -18.83 4.92
C LEU A 14 4.36 -18.90 6.21
N PRO A 15 4.79 -19.67 7.23
CA PRO A 15 4.02 -19.84 8.46
C PRO A 15 3.65 -18.53 9.18
N TRP A 16 4.53 -17.54 9.16
CA TRP A 16 4.26 -16.24 9.77
C TRP A 16 3.26 -15.41 8.96
N ILE A 17 3.26 -15.51 7.62
CA ILE A 17 2.29 -14.82 6.76
C ILE A 17 0.89 -15.39 7.00
N ARG A 18 0.76 -16.73 7.06
CA ARG A 18 -0.52 -17.37 7.40
C ARG A 18 -1.03 -16.94 8.77
N ARG A 19 -0.16 -16.90 9.80
CA ARG A 19 -0.56 -16.42 11.16
C ARG A 19 -0.98 -14.97 11.15
N LEU A 20 -0.25 -14.10 10.45
CA LEU A 20 -0.63 -12.69 10.30
C LEU A 20 -1.95 -12.55 9.54
N GLY A 21 -2.16 -13.35 8.49
CA GLY A 21 -3.41 -13.38 7.74
C GLY A 21 -4.61 -13.78 8.61
N SER A 22 -4.47 -14.82 9.45
CA SER A 22 -5.50 -15.19 10.44
C SER A 22 -5.79 -14.04 11.40
N PHE A 23 -4.75 -13.39 11.93
CA PHE A 23 -4.90 -12.23 12.80
C PHE A 23 -5.65 -11.08 12.13
N VAL A 24 -5.32 -10.76 10.87
CA VAL A 24 -6.01 -9.70 10.09
C VAL A 24 -7.49 -10.04 9.91
N THR A 25 -7.79 -11.31 9.59
CA THR A 25 -9.18 -11.79 9.46
C THR A 25 -9.95 -11.67 10.76
N ASP A 26 -9.34 -12.06 11.88
CA ASP A 26 -9.94 -12.01 13.21
C ASP A 26 -10.16 -10.55 13.66
N ALA A 27 -9.16 -9.68 13.47
CA ALA A 27 -9.25 -8.25 13.79
C ALA A 27 -10.38 -7.57 13.02
N ARG A 28 -10.49 -7.85 11.71
CA ARG A 28 -11.59 -7.37 10.88
C ARG A 28 -12.94 -7.87 11.38
N SER A 29 -13.07 -9.18 11.66
CA SER A 29 -14.32 -9.79 12.13
C SER A 29 -14.76 -9.24 13.48
N ALA A 30 -13.82 -8.91 14.34
CA ALA A 30 -14.06 -8.28 15.64
C ALA A 30 -14.23 -6.74 15.55
N GLN A 31 -14.18 -6.17 14.33
CA GLN A 31 -14.27 -4.72 14.08
C GLN A 31 -13.23 -3.91 14.86
N VAL A 32 -12.06 -4.49 15.09
CA VAL A 32 -10.94 -3.80 15.75
C VAL A 32 -10.32 -2.82 14.76
N PRO A 33 -10.04 -1.56 15.17
CA PRO A 33 -9.36 -0.59 14.32
C PRO A 33 -8.04 -1.15 13.75
N PHE A 34 -7.93 -1.15 12.41
CA PHE A 34 -6.79 -1.72 11.70
C PHE A 34 -6.36 -0.85 10.53
N VAL A 35 -5.08 -0.57 10.44
CA VAL A 35 -4.46 0.09 9.28
C VAL A 35 -3.39 -0.82 8.70
N GLY A 36 -3.51 -1.15 7.41
CA GLY A 36 -2.49 -1.85 6.65
C GLY A 36 -1.73 -0.91 5.72
N ILE A 37 -0.40 -0.87 5.81
CA ILE A 37 0.47 -0.08 4.94
C ILE A 37 1.23 -1.03 4.01
N CYS A 38 1.20 -0.81 2.71
CA CYS A 38 1.88 -1.57 1.67
C CYS A 38 1.60 -3.09 1.80
N PHE A 39 2.51 -3.87 2.35
CA PHE A 39 2.27 -5.29 2.62
C PHE A 39 1.06 -5.52 3.54
N GLY A 40 0.86 -4.70 4.57
CA GLY A 40 -0.31 -4.76 5.45
C GLY A 40 -1.64 -4.50 4.71
N HIS A 41 -1.65 -3.59 3.74
CA HIS A 41 -2.77 -3.37 2.82
C HIS A 41 -3.05 -4.60 1.95
N GLN A 42 -1.98 -5.21 1.41
CA GLN A 42 -2.08 -6.41 0.60
C GLN A 42 -2.57 -7.61 1.43
N MET A 43 -2.07 -7.77 2.66
CA MET A 43 -2.53 -8.79 3.62
C MET A 43 -4.02 -8.62 3.92
N LEU A 44 -4.45 -7.37 4.18
CA LEU A 44 -5.86 -7.07 4.42
C LEU A 44 -6.72 -7.56 3.26
N ALA A 45 -6.42 -7.15 2.03
CA ALA A 45 -7.21 -7.57 0.89
C ALA A 45 -7.15 -9.08 0.65
N HIS A 46 -5.94 -9.67 0.67
CA HIS A 46 -5.71 -11.06 0.32
C HIS A 46 -6.41 -12.04 1.28
N PHE A 47 -6.35 -11.78 2.59
CA PHE A 47 -6.89 -12.68 3.61
C PHE A 47 -8.36 -12.41 3.96
N THR A 48 -8.98 -11.39 3.36
CA THR A 48 -10.40 -11.09 3.61
C THR A 48 -11.29 -11.25 2.38
N GLY A 49 -10.83 -12.02 1.39
CA GLY A 49 -11.64 -12.40 0.23
C GLY A 49 -11.32 -11.65 -1.06
N GLY A 50 -10.33 -10.76 -1.04
CA GLY A 50 -9.75 -10.14 -2.23
C GLY A 50 -8.55 -10.91 -2.78
N ARG A 51 -7.74 -10.25 -3.62
CA ARG A 51 -6.56 -10.86 -4.24
C ARG A 51 -5.44 -9.85 -4.44
N THR A 52 -4.22 -10.26 -4.11
CA THR A 52 -2.97 -9.54 -4.36
C THR A 52 -2.12 -10.32 -5.35
N GLU A 53 -1.55 -9.63 -6.33
CA GLU A 53 -0.68 -10.19 -7.36
C GLU A 53 0.45 -9.21 -7.72
N LYS A 54 1.45 -9.70 -8.44
CA LYS A 54 2.43 -8.80 -9.08
C LYS A 54 1.74 -7.90 -10.09
N ALA A 55 2.01 -6.60 -10.00
CA ALA A 55 1.48 -5.63 -10.94
C ALA A 55 1.97 -5.94 -12.37
N ALA A 56 1.04 -6.04 -13.31
CA ALA A 56 1.36 -6.22 -14.73
C ALA A 56 2.16 -5.03 -15.29
N THR A 57 1.93 -3.85 -14.75
CA THR A 57 2.60 -2.59 -15.10
C THR A 57 4.00 -2.42 -14.52
N GLY A 58 4.47 -3.39 -13.73
CA GLY A 58 5.82 -3.32 -13.14
C GLY A 58 5.83 -2.74 -11.72
N TRP A 59 6.92 -2.07 -11.36
CA TRP A 59 7.09 -1.45 -10.05
C TRP A 59 6.31 -0.14 -9.94
N GLY A 60 5.52 0.02 -8.86
CA GLY A 60 5.04 1.30 -8.38
C GLY A 60 6.09 1.90 -7.45
N ALA A 61 6.88 2.83 -7.94
CA ALA A 61 8.03 3.39 -7.23
C ALA A 61 8.11 4.91 -7.44
N GLY A 62 8.57 5.64 -6.42
CA GLY A 62 8.61 7.10 -6.42
C GLY A 62 7.29 7.73 -5.96
N ALA A 63 7.09 9.00 -6.30
CA ALA A 63 5.87 9.73 -5.96
C ALA A 63 4.84 9.64 -7.09
N HIS A 64 3.60 9.29 -6.73
CA HIS A 64 2.47 9.22 -7.67
C HIS A 64 1.31 10.07 -7.16
N ASP A 65 0.63 10.72 -8.10
CA ASP A 65 -0.59 11.47 -7.84
C ASP A 65 -1.79 10.52 -7.73
N ILE A 66 -2.68 10.81 -6.79
CA ILE A 66 -4.01 10.21 -6.76
C ILE A 66 -4.80 10.75 -7.96
N THR A 67 -5.28 9.85 -8.81
CA THR A 67 -6.09 10.18 -10.00
C THR A 67 -7.56 9.87 -9.81
N ALA A 68 -7.91 9.09 -8.80
CA ALA A 68 -9.28 8.79 -8.40
C ALA A 68 -9.41 8.92 -6.88
N GLY A 69 -10.24 9.84 -6.40
CA GLY A 69 -10.44 10.15 -4.98
C GLY A 69 -9.93 11.55 -4.59
N PRO A 70 -9.76 11.82 -3.28
CA PRO A 70 -9.21 13.10 -2.82
C PRO A 70 -7.78 13.30 -3.34
N PRO A 71 -7.44 14.49 -3.89
CA PRO A 71 -6.14 14.73 -4.48
C PRO A 71 -5.04 14.63 -3.41
N ALA A 72 -4.00 13.88 -3.72
CA ALA A 72 -2.79 13.78 -2.89
C ALA A 72 -1.66 13.20 -3.73
N ARG A 73 -0.41 13.54 -3.39
CA ARG A 73 0.80 12.93 -3.92
C ARG A 73 1.50 12.16 -2.82
N LEU A 74 1.68 10.85 -3.02
CA LEU A 74 2.23 9.95 -2.02
C LEU A 74 3.39 9.12 -2.57
N LEU A 75 4.26 8.63 -1.68
CA LEU A 75 5.39 7.77 -2.02
C LEU A 75 4.97 6.30 -2.11
N TYR A 76 5.48 5.62 -3.11
CA TYR A 76 5.25 4.20 -3.38
C TYR A 76 6.57 3.45 -3.54
N MET A 77 6.59 2.20 -3.11
CA MET A 77 7.71 1.27 -3.30
C MET A 77 7.18 -0.17 -3.26
N HIS A 78 6.48 -0.58 -4.29
CA HIS A 78 5.86 -1.90 -4.35
C HIS A 78 5.96 -2.55 -5.73
N ARG A 79 5.93 -3.87 -5.76
CA ARG A 79 5.84 -4.70 -6.97
C ARG A 79 4.49 -5.42 -7.05
N ASP A 80 3.95 -5.77 -5.89
CA ASP A 80 2.66 -6.42 -5.75
C ASP A 80 1.60 -5.38 -5.41
N GLN A 81 0.35 -5.62 -5.84
CA GLN A 81 -0.77 -4.74 -5.54
C GLN A 81 -2.07 -5.53 -5.45
N VAL A 82 -3.08 -4.94 -4.82
CA VAL A 82 -4.43 -5.50 -4.75
C VAL A 82 -5.08 -5.37 -6.13
N VAL A 83 -5.45 -6.52 -6.72
CA VAL A 83 -6.08 -6.62 -8.04
C VAL A 83 -7.57 -6.98 -7.97
N ALA A 84 -8.02 -7.53 -6.84
CA ALA A 84 -9.43 -7.76 -6.54
C ALA A 84 -9.73 -7.36 -5.11
N LEU A 85 -10.83 -6.67 -4.89
CA LEU A 85 -11.26 -6.21 -3.58
C LEU A 85 -11.99 -7.32 -2.81
N PRO A 86 -11.92 -7.32 -1.46
CA PRO A 86 -12.95 -7.97 -0.64
C PRO A 86 -14.34 -7.45 -0.98
N GLY A 87 -15.36 -8.31 -0.87
CA GLY A 87 -16.71 -7.98 -1.36
C GLY A 87 -17.40 -6.78 -0.68
N ASP A 88 -16.94 -6.39 0.51
CA ASP A 88 -17.43 -5.26 1.29
C ASP A 88 -16.43 -4.08 1.36
N ALA A 89 -15.35 -4.16 0.59
CA ALA A 89 -14.38 -3.08 0.52
C ALA A 89 -14.77 -2.04 -0.55
N GLU A 90 -14.45 -0.80 -0.27
CA GLU A 90 -14.57 0.32 -1.21
C GLU A 90 -13.21 0.96 -1.49
N VAL A 91 -13.02 1.46 -2.71
CA VAL A 91 -11.85 2.25 -3.06
C VAL A 91 -12.04 3.68 -2.58
N VAL A 92 -11.13 4.14 -1.72
CA VAL A 92 -11.08 5.53 -1.26
C VAL A 92 -10.24 6.38 -2.20
N ALA A 93 -9.13 5.82 -2.69
CA ALA A 93 -8.24 6.51 -3.61
C ALA A 93 -7.47 5.52 -4.50
N GLY A 94 -7.12 5.96 -5.70
CA GLY A 94 -6.36 5.21 -6.68
C GLY A 94 -5.41 6.08 -7.50
N THR A 95 -4.38 5.46 -8.07
CA THR A 95 -3.50 6.06 -9.06
C THR A 95 -3.62 5.29 -10.38
N ASP A 96 -3.11 5.85 -11.49
CA ASP A 96 -3.10 5.15 -12.77
C ASP A 96 -2.32 3.83 -12.72
N HIS A 97 -1.28 3.78 -11.87
CA HIS A 97 -0.48 2.56 -11.66
C HIS A 97 -1.14 1.58 -10.69
N CYS A 98 -1.79 2.07 -9.65
CA CYS A 98 -2.40 1.29 -8.58
C CYS A 98 -3.85 1.74 -8.32
N PRO A 99 -4.83 1.20 -9.06
CA PRO A 99 -6.23 1.62 -8.94
C PRO A 99 -6.83 1.41 -7.53
N ASN A 100 -6.35 0.42 -6.78
CA ASN A 100 -6.80 0.10 -5.43
C ASN A 100 -5.76 0.60 -4.39
N ALA A 101 -5.28 1.84 -4.53
CA ALA A 101 -4.21 2.37 -3.71
C ALA A 101 -4.62 2.60 -2.24
N VAL A 102 -5.86 2.97 -2.00
CA VAL A 102 -6.45 3.08 -0.66
C VAL A 102 -7.81 2.41 -0.67
N ILE A 103 -7.98 1.42 0.20
CA ILE A 103 -9.24 0.70 0.38
C ILE A 103 -9.73 0.84 1.81
N ARG A 104 -11.04 0.80 2.00
CA ARG A 104 -11.69 0.84 3.31
C ARG A 104 -12.69 -0.31 3.42
N ILE A 105 -12.79 -0.91 4.61
CA ILE A 105 -13.80 -1.89 4.97
C ILE A 105 -14.50 -1.39 6.24
N GLY A 106 -15.76 -0.97 6.09
CA GLY A 106 -16.47 -0.27 7.15
C GLY A 106 -15.77 1.02 7.56
N GLU A 107 -15.85 1.42 8.82
CA GLU A 107 -15.30 2.69 9.30
C GLU A 107 -13.89 2.57 9.88
N ARG A 108 -13.51 1.36 10.36
CA ARG A 108 -12.34 1.13 11.21
C ARG A 108 -11.21 0.34 10.56
N VAL A 109 -11.35 -0.06 9.30
CA VAL A 109 -10.33 -0.85 8.62
C VAL A 109 -9.91 -0.15 7.34
N LEU A 110 -8.64 0.23 7.27
CA LEU A 110 -8.06 0.95 6.13
C LEU A 110 -6.82 0.21 5.62
N GLY A 111 -6.72 0.08 4.32
CA GLY A 111 -5.49 -0.34 3.64
C GLY A 111 -4.96 0.78 2.75
N ILE A 112 -3.66 1.06 2.83
CA ILE A 112 -2.98 2.05 1.99
C ILE A 112 -1.73 1.44 1.36
N GLN A 113 -1.64 1.45 0.02
CA GLN A 113 -0.49 0.91 -0.71
C GLN A 113 0.73 1.83 -0.64
N ALA A 114 0.52 3.13 -0.53
CA ALA A 114 1.56 4.13 -0.36
C ALA A 114 2.23 4.02 1.02
N HIS A 115 3.38 4.68 1.13
CA HIS A 115 4.19 4.78 2.34
C HIS A 115 4.23 6.21 2.87
N PRO A 116 3.20 6.68 3.59
CA PRO A 116 3.22 8.02 4.18
C PRO A 116 4.30 8.18 5.28
N GLU A 117 4.81 7.06 5.80
CA GLU A 117 5.86 7.02 6.81
C GLU A 117 7.28 7.17 6.24
N PHE A 118 7.46 7.13 4.91
CA PHE A 118 8.80 7.20 4.32
C PHE A 118 9.21 8.64 4.02
N PRO A 119 10.38 9.11 4.52
CA PRO A 119 10.99 10.32 4.00
C PRO A 119 11.54 10.09 2.59
N GLY A 120 11.60 11.15 1.77
CA GLY A 120 12.05 11.07 0.38
C GLY A 120 13.46 10.48 0.22
N GLU A 121 14.38 10.86 1.10
CA GLU A 121 15.75 10.33 1.15
C GLU A 121 15.82 8.82 1.38
N TYR A 122 14.86 8.27 2.14
CA TYR A 122 14.78 6.82 2.34
C TYR A 122 14.32 6.12 1.06
N VAL A 123 13.33 6.69 0.35
CA VAL A 123 12.88 6.13 -0.94
C VAL A 123 13.99 6.24 -1.98
N GLU A 124 14.73 7.34 -2.05
CA GLU A 124 15.91 7.47 -2.92
C GLU A 124 16.93 6.36 -2.66
N ALA A 125 17.29 6.14 -1.39
CA ALA A 125 18.22 5.07 -1.01
C ALA A 125 17.72 3.68 -1.43
N LEU A 126 16.40 3.41 -1.25
CA LEU A 126 15.80 2.15 -1.69
C LEU A 126 15.80 1.98 -3.20
N LEU A 127 15.52 3.05 -3.96
CA LEU A 127 15.55 3.04 -5.43
C LEU A 127 16.92 2.66 -5.95
N ARG A 128 17.97 3.33 -5.45
CA ARG A 128 19.36 3.04 -5.82
C ARG A 128 19.77 1.61 -5.43
N ALA A 129 19.43 1.17 -4.21
CA ALA A 129 19.75 -0.18 -3.72
C ALA A 129 19.02 -1.30 -4.48
N ARG A 130 17.92 -0.99 -5.16
CA ARG A 130 17.08 -1.98 -5.88
C ARG A 130 17.07 -1.78 -7.38
N GLU A 131 17.97 -0.96 -7.93
CA GLU A 131 18.01 -0.59 -9.34
C GLU A 131 18.08 -1.81 -10.27
N GLU A 132 18.89 -2.82 -9.95
CA GLU A 132 18.95 -4.07 -10.73
C GLU A 132 17.59 -4.79 -10.82
N ARG A 133 16.72 -4.66 -9.81
CA ARG A 133 15.41 -5.32 -9.75
C ARG A 133 14.30 -4.47 -10.37
N ILE A 134 14.41 -3.16 -10.25
CA ILE A 134 13.42 -2.18 -10.73
C ILE A 134 13.66 -1.87 -12.21
N GLY A 135 14.91 -1.74 -12.59
CA GLY A 135 15.38 -1.30 -13.89
C GLY A 135 15.76 0.19 -13.90
N HIS A 136 16.90 0.50 -14.51
CA HIS A 136 17.50 1.85 -14.53
C HIS A 136 16.50 2.93 -14.95
N ALA A 137 15.82 2.77 -16.09
CA ALA A 137 14.86 3.77 -16.58
C ALA A 137 13.72 4.07 -15.60
N ALA A 138 13.19 3.03 -14.94
CA ALA A 138 12.12 3.20 -13.94
C ALA A 138 12.65 3.90 -12.67
N VAL A 139 13.88 3.62 -12.27
CA VAL A 139 14.54 4.29 -11.13
C VAL A 139 14.75 5.77 -11.42
N GLU A 140 15.23 6.14 -12.60
CA GLU A 140 15.43 7.56 -12.97
C GLU A 140 14.11 8.35 -12.93
N VAL A 141 13.03 7.77 -13.48
CA VAL A 141 11.70 8.39 -13.43
C VAL A 141 11.23 8.54 -11.98
N ALA A 142 11.42 7.50 -11.16
CA ALA A 142 11.02 7.53 -9.75
C ALA A 142 11.83 8.57 -8.96
N LEU A 143 13.16 8.66 -9.16
CA LEU A 143 14.01 9.66 -8.52
C LEU A 143 13.57 11.08 -8.87
N ALA A 144 13.31 11.37 -10.14
CA ALA A 144 12.85 12.68 -10.57
C ALA A 144 11.49 13.08 -9.96
N SER A 145 10.66 12.11 -9.58
CA SER A 145 9.38 12.38 -8.94
C SER A 145 9.49 12.84 -7.48
N LEU A 146 10.64 12.62 -6.82
CA LEU A 146 10.84 12.92 -5.40
C LEU A 146 10.99 14.42 -5.09
N ASP A 147 11.32 15.23 -6.09
CA ASP A 147 11.55 16.68 -5.92
C ASP A 147 10.26 17.47 -5.67
N ALA A 148 9.11 16.91 -6.02
CA ALA A 148 7.83 17.59 -5.86
C ALA A 148 7.28 17.47 -4.44
N PRO A 149 6.52 18.48 -3.95
CA PRO A 149 5.82 18.40 -2.66
C PRO A 149 4.93 17.15 -2.56
N ARG A 150 4.78 16.65 -1.34
CA ARG A 150 3.99 15.46 -1.03
C ARG A 150 2.98 15.77 0.07
N ASP A 151 1.95 14.95 0.14
CA ASP A 151 0.76 15.17 0.98
C ASP A 151 0.61 14.05 2.02
N GLU A 152 1.69 13.73 2.76
CA GLU A 152 1.70 12.68 3.79
C GLU A 152 0.64 12.93 4.87
N ASP A 153 0.35 14.18 5.20
CA ASP A 153 -0.66 14.57 6.18
C ASP A 153 -2.07 14.15 5.78
N ILE A 154 -2.38 14.13 4.48
CA ILE A 154 -3.67 13.65 3.99
C ILE A 154 -3.81 12.15 4.28
N ALA A 155 -2.78 11.37 3.96
CA ALA A 155 -2.75 9.93 4.25
C ALA A 155 -2.80 9.66 5.77
N ALA A 156 -2.04 10.39 6.56
CA ALA A 156 -2.09 10.33 8.03
C ALA A 156 -3.51 10.61 8.55
N GLY A 157 -4.20 11.60 7.98
CA GLY A 157 -5.60 11.90 8.29
C GLY A 157 -6.56 10.74 8.01
N TRP A 158 -6.37 10.00 6.90
CA TRP A 158 -7.16 8.79 6.63
C TRP A 158 -6.90 7.70 7.66
N MET A 159 -5.62 7.46 8.00
CA MET A 159 -5.21 6.44 8.97
C MET A 159 -5.75 6.75 10.38
N LEU A 160 -5.65 8.00 10.83
CA LEU A 160 -6.14 8.41 12.15
C LEU A 160 -7.65 8.26 12.28
N ARG A 161 -8.42 8.57 11.22
CA ARG A 161 -9.88 8.34 11.23
C ARG A 161 -10.25 6.88 11.37
N ALA A 162 -9.51 5.97 10.73
CA ALA A 162 -9.75 4.53 10.84
C ALA A 162 -9.38 3.96 12.23
N LEU A 163 -8.51 4.64 12.99
CA LEU A 163 -8.05 4.20 14.31
C LEU A 163 -8.91 4.72 15.47
N GLN A 164 -9.86 5.60 15.21
CA GLN A 164 -10.83 6.13 16.19
C GLN A 164 -12.06 5.21 16.31
#